data_0d2f9d20f6039d409eda216bce685dbb
#
_entry.id   0d2f9d20f6039d409eda216bce685dbb
#
_cell.length_a   1.000
_cell.length_b   1.000
_cell.length_c   1.000
_cell.angle_alpha   90.00
_cell.angle_beta   90.00
_cell.angle_gamma   90.00
#
_symmetry.space_group_name_H-M   'P 1'
#
loop_
_entity.id
_entity.type
_entity.pdbx_description
1 polymer ?
#
loop_
_entity_poly.entity_id
_entity_poly.type
_entity_poly.pdbx_seq_one_letter_code
_entity_poly.pdbx_strand_id
1 'polypeptide(L)'
;MPQYVENTAHRTGIELQQLSAGYRHNTIVHDICLTIPQGKMTVLVGANGSGKSTLLSTIARMLKPHGGSVLLDGKAIYQQPTKAVSRQLGILPQSPLVPEGLTVFELVSRGRFPWQNMLSQWTDDDERAVEQALQLTGTADFAHLPVESLSGGQRQRCWIAMALAQQTPVILLDEPTTFLDLRYQVEILELLHSLTRHHGRTVVVVLHDLNFAVNYGDMLVFLKQGTLQGVVHDGENCTPELIKHVFDVDVQMSVNPLTGKPFFMPFRAPGGQEQ
;
A
#
# COMPACT_ATOMS: atom_id res chain seq x y z
N MET A 1 5.11 35.58 -2.65
CA MET A 1 4.21 34.47 -2.32
C MET A 1 3.41 34.11 -3.55
N PRO A 2 3.64 33.00 -4.24
CA PRO A 2 2.78 32.58 -5.33
C PRO A 2 1.55 31.92 -4.74
N GLN A 3 0.38 32.42 -5.11
CA GLN A 3 -0.92 31.86 -4.79
C GLN A 3 -1.06 30.52 -5.52
N TYR A 4 -1.16 29.44 -4.77
CA TYR A 4 -1.65 28.17 -5.29
C TYR A 4 -3.14 28.34 -5.64
N VAL A 5 -3.47 28.32 -6.92
CA VAL A 5 -4.85 28.20 -7.38
C VAL A 5 -5.30 26.80 -7.02
N GLU A 6 -6.16 26.68 -6.02
CA GLU A 6 -6.92 25.44 -5.74
C GLU A 6 -7.82 25.12 -6.94
N ASN A 7 -7.35 24.20 -7.77
CA ASN A 7 -8.18 23.59 -8.78
C ASN A 7 -8.96 22.44 -8.11
N THR A 8 -10.10 22.77 -7.48
CA THR A 8 -11.05 21.82 -6.89
C THR A 8 -11.84 21.08 -7.98
N ALA A 9 -11.14 20.37 -8.86
CA ALA A 9 -11.77 19.30 -9.62
C ALA A 9 -11.96 18.12 -8.66
N HIS A 10 -13.17 17.60 -8.55
CA HIS A 10 -13.53 16.41 -7.77
C HIS A 10 -12.63 15.23 -8.14
N ARG A 11 -11.52 15.08 -7.45
CA ARG A 11 -10.66 13.90 -7.57
C ARG A 11 -11.34 12.79 -6.79
N THR A 12 -11.88 11.80 -7.48
CA THR A 12 -12.68 10.71 -6.89
C THR A 12 -11.85 9.60 -6.25
N GLY A 13 -10.51 9.64 -6.39
CA GLY A 13 -9.65 8.57 -5.90
C GLY A 13 -9.70 7.31 -6.77
N ILE A 14 -9.63 6.13 -6.14
CA ILE A 14 -9.72 4.84 -6.82
C ILE A 14 -11.11 4.25 -6.58
N GLU A 15 -11.79 3.81 -7.64
CA GLU A 15 -13.08 3.14 -7.56
C GLU A 15 -13.00 1.78 -8.25
N LEU A 16 -13.50 0.75 -7.57
CA LEU A 16 -13.62 -0.62 -8.07
C LEU A 16 -15.10 -0.89 -8.34
N GLN A 17 -15.42 -1.25 -9.58
CA GLN A 17 -16.79 -1.52 -10.01
C GLN A 17 -16.91 -2.98 -10.41
N GLN A 18 -17.60 -3.79 -9.58
CA GLN A 18 -17.83 -5.23 -9.78
C GLN A 18 -16.57 -5.97 -10.22
N LEU A 19 -15.45 -5.64 -9.56
CA LEU A 19 -14.12 -6.11 -9.95
C LEU A 19 -13.94 -7.59 -9.63
N SER A 20 -13.67 -8.39 -10.67
CA SER A 20 -13.26 -9.79 -10.54
C SER A 20 -11.92 -9.99 -11.21
N ALA A 21 -10.98 -10.66 -10.53
CA ALA A 21 -9.61 -10.82 -11.00
C ALA A 21 -8.97 -12.12 -10.49
N GLY A 22 -7.95 -12.56 -11.22
CA GLY A 22 -7.22 -13.78 -10.88
C GLY A 22 -6.15 -14.09 -11.91
N TYR A 23 -5.56 -15.29 -11.80
CA TYR A 23 -4.48 -15.72 -12.67
C TYR A 23 -4.97 -16.76 -13.67
N ARG A 24 -4.70 -16.56 -14.95
CA ARG A 24 -5.15 -17.42 -16.06
C ARG A 24 -6.70 -17.57 -16.02
N HIS A 25 -7.21 -18.77 -15.74
CA HIS A 25 -8.64 -19.08 -15.66
C HIS A 25 -9.17 -19.16 -14.22
N ASN A 26 -8.30 -18.99 -13.21
CA ASN A 26 -8.68 -19.06 -11.81
C ASN A 26 -8.99 -17.64 -11.30
N THR A 27 -10.25 -17.34 -11.04
CA THR A 27 -10.68 -16.09 -10.40
C THR A 27 -10.47 -16.21 -8.90
N ILE A 28 -9.75 -15.24 -8.32
CA ILE A 28 -9.40 -15.20 -6.89
C ILE A 28 -10.20 -14.14 -6.18
N VAL A 29 -10.46 -13.00 -6.84
CA VAL A 29 -11.22 -11.89 -6.32
C VAL A 29 -12.54 -11.80 -7.09
N HIS A 30 -13.66 -11.69 -6.38
CA HIS A 30 -14.98 -11.81 -6.94
C HIS A 30 -15.83 -10.59 -6.62
N ASP A 31 -16.31 -9.90 -7.66
CA ASP A 31 -17.35 -8.87 -7.62
C ASP A 31 -17.13 -7.77 -6.55
N ILE A 32 -15.91 -7.27 -6.44
CA ILE A 32 -15.56 -6.23 -5.46
C ILE A 32 -16.06 -4.86 -5.95
N CYS A 33 -16.92 -4.24 -5.15
CA CYS A 33 -17.31 -2.84 -5.27
C CYS A 33 -16.73 -2.07 -4.10
N LEU A 34 -15.82 -1.11 -4.36
CA LEU A 34 -15.09 -0.39 -3.32
C LEU A 34 -14.65 0.97 -3.82
N THR A 35 -14.79 2.00 -2.98
CA THR A 35 -14.20 3.33 -3.21
C THR A 35 -13.09 3.57 -2.20
N ILE A 36 -11.88 3.82 -2.68
CA ILE A 36 -10.70 4.15 -1.86
C ILE A 36 -10.59 5.68 -1.78
N PRO A 37 -10.71 6.26 -0.57
CA PRO A 37 -10.72 7.70 -0.40
C PRO A 37 -9.35 8.32 -0.71
N GLN A 38 -9.36 9.48 -1.35
CA GLN A 38 -8.14 10.23 -1.65
C GLN A 38 -7.51 10.82 -0.39
N GLY A 39 -6.18 10.84 -0.35
CA GLY A 39 -5.41 11.44 0.76
C GLY A 39 -5.51 10.68 2.08
N LYS A 40 -5.96 9.42 2.03
CA LYS A 40 -6.17 8.55 3.19
C LYS A 40 -5.34 7.28 3.07
N MET A 41 -5.11 6.64 4.21
CA MET A 41 -4.48 5.33 4.29
C MET A 41 -5.53 4.23 4.34
N THR A 42 -5.65 3.47 3.24
CA THR A 42 -6.52 2.29 3.17
C THR A 42 -5.69 1.04 3.40
N VAL A 43 -6.10 0.22 4.36
CA VAL A 43 -5.42 -1.03 4.69
C VAL A 43 -6.26 -2.23 4.25
N LEU A 44 -5.69 -3.09 3.42
CA LEU A 44 -6.28 -4.37 3.06
C LEU A 44 -5.93 -5.42 4.11
N VAL A 45 -6.94 -6.04 4.71
CA VAL A 45 -6.84 -6.96 5.85
C VAL A 45 -7.52 -8.28 5.51
N GLY A 46 -6.98 -9.39 6.01
CA GLY A 46 -7.56 -10.73 5.80
C GLY A 46 -6.51 -11.83 5.94
N ALA A 47 -6.94 -13.08 6.05
CA ALA A 47 -6.05 -14.23 6.14
C ALA A 47 -5.20 -14.41 4.88
N ASN A 48 -4.15 -15.24 4.96
CA ASN A 48 -3.36 -15.61 3.79
C ASN A 48 -4.26 -16.29 2.74
N GLY A 49 -4.05 -15.94 1.46
CA GLY A 49 -4.89 -16.43 0.36
C GLY A 49 -6.27 -15.76 0.24
N SER A 50 -6.58 -14.72 1.02
CA SER A 50 -7.88 -14.01 0.92
C SER A 50 -8.03 -13.12 -0.31
N GLY A 51 -6.97 -12.95 -1.15
CA GLY A 51 -7.03 -12.18 -2.39
C GLY A 51 -6.45 -10.77 -2.32
N LYS A 52 -5.85 -10.33 -1.19
CA LYS A 52 -5.31 -8.97 -0.99
C LYS A 52 -4.30 -8.55 -2.06
N SER A 53 -3.25 -9.35 -2.26
CA SER A 53 -2.21 -9.07 -3.27
C SER A 53 -2.74 -9.15 -4.70
N THR A 54 -3.72 -10.02 -4.96
CA THR A 54 -4.40 -10.09 -6.26
C THR A 54 -5.21 -8.82 -6.52
N LEU A 55 -5.96 -8.34 -5.52
CA LEU A 55 -6.70 -7.09 -5.59
C LEU A 55 -5.75 -5.91 -5.82
N LEU A 56 -4.69 -5.81 -5.00
CA LEU A 56 -3.68 -4.74 -5.11
C LEU A 56 -3.00 -4.74 -6.49
N SER A 57 -2.58 -5.92 -6.99
CA SER A 57 -1.96 -6.08 -8.32
C SER A 57 -2.91 -5.67 -9.46
N THR A 58 -4.22 -5.90 -9.28
CA THR A 58 -5.23 -5.50 -10.27
C THR A 58 -5.43 -3.98 -10.26
N ILE A 59 -5.47 -3.35 -9.08
CA ILE A 59 -5.49 -1.89 -8.93
C ILE A 59 -4.23 -1.28 -9.55
N ALA A 60 -3.07 -1.91 -9.34
CA ALA A 60 -1.79 -1.49 -9.91
C ALA A 60 -1.65 -1.70 -11.43
N ARG A 61 -2.66 -2.28 -12.09
CA ARG A 61 -2.61 -2.65 -13.51
C ARG A 61 -1.54 -3.70 -13.86
N MET A 62 -1.02 -4.42 -12.87
CA MET A 62 -0.12 -5.54 -13.09
C MET A 62 -0.88 -6.82 -13.48
N LEU A 63 -2.13 -6.93 -13.03
CA LEU A 63 -3.03 -8.04 -13.34
C LEU A 63 -4.30 -7.51 -14.01
N LYS A 64 -4.59 -8.03 -15.20
CA LYS A 64 -5.82 -7.63 -15.94
C LYS A 64 -7.05 -8.24 -15.27
N PRO A 65 -8.13 -7.48 -15.04
CA PRO A 65 -9.37 -8.01 -14.48
C PRO A 65 -10.03 -9.01 -15.44
N HIS A 66 -10.71 -10.01 -14.87
CA HIS A 66 -11.59 -10.93 -15.60
C HIS A 66 -12.96 -10.29 -15.87
N GLY A 67 -13.41 -9.38 -14.98
CA GLY A 67 -14.65 -8.63 -15.09
C GLY A 67 -14.61 -7.35 -14.27
N GLY A 68 -15.53 -6.45 -14.55
CA GLY A 68 -15.60 -5.16 -13.88
C GLY A 68 -14.53 -4.17 -14.32
N SER A 69 -14.31 -3.13 -13.52
CA SER A 69 -13.34 -2.08 -13.84
C SER A 69 -12.69 -1.47 -12.61
N VAL A 70 -11.46 -0.95 -12.81
CA VAL A 70 -10.75 -0.07 -11.88
C VAL A 70 -10.74 1.32 -12.49
N LEU A 71 -11.30 2.30 -11.80
CA LEU A 71 -11.25 3.70 -12.19
C LEU A 71 -10.23 4.45 -11.33
N LEU A 72 -9.44 5.28 -11.96
CA LEU A 72 -8.54 6.24 -11.33
C LEU A 72 -8.97 7.64 -11.76
N ASP A 73 -9.39 8.46 -10.80
CA ASP A 73 -10.01 9.77 -11.06
C ASP A 73 -11.15 9.69 -12.10
N GLY A 74 -12.04 8.68 -11.96
CA GLY A 74 -13.20 8.46 -12.83
C GLY A 74 -12.89 7.87 -14.21
N LYS A 75 -11.62 7.58 -14.53
CA LYS A 75 -11.19 7.02 -15.82
C LYS A 75 -10.72 5.57 -15.67
N ALA A 76 -11.23 4.68 -16.52
CA ALA A 76 -10.81 3.27 -16.51
C ALA A 76 -9.30 3.15 -16.72
N ILE A 77 -8.60 2.59 -15.72
CA ILE A 77 -7.13 2.56 -15.66
C ILE A 77 -6.51 1.80 -16.85
N TYR A 78 -7.20 0.79 -17.37
CA TYR A 78 -6.75 -0.02 -18.50
C TYR A 78 -6.91 0.66 -19.87
N GLN A 79 -7.71 1.73 -19.94
CA GLN A 79 -7.90 2.54 -21.15
C GLN A 79 -6.92 3.71 -21.22
N GLN A 80 -6.18 3.99 -20.17
CA GLN A 80 -5.22 5.07 -20.11
C GLN A 80 -3.83 4.63 -20.62
N PRO A 81 -3.03 5.53 -21.22
CA PRO A 81 -1.63 5.23 -21.55
C PRO A 81 -0.83 4.81 -20.33
N THR A 82 0.03 3.79 -20.46
CA THR A 82 0.82 3.24 -19.33
C THR A 82 1.62 4.33 -18.61
N LYS A 83 2.26 5.25 -19.37
CA LYS A 83 3.04 6.35 -18.81
C LYS A 83 2.18 7.35 -18.02
N ALA A 84 0.94 7.58 -18.44
CA ALA A 84 0.02 8.45 -17.70
C ALA A 84 -0.37 7.83 -16.35
N VAL A 85 -0.66 6.53 -16.32
CA VAL A 85 -0.97 5.80 -15.09
C VAL A 85 0.24 5.75 -14.16
N SER A 86 1.45 5.44 -14.68
CA SER A 86 2.65 5.35 -13.85
C SER A 86 3.10 6.68 -13.23
N ARG A 87 2.59 7.83 -13.71
CA ARG A 87 2.76 9.13 -13.06
C ARG A 87 1.71 9.44 -12.00
N GLN A 88 0.67 8.64 -11.90
CA GLN A 88 -0.40 8.81 -10.92
C GLN A 88 -0.38 7.73 -9.82
N LEU A 89 0.16 6.55 -10.13
CA LEU A 89 0.12 5.40 -9.27
C LEU A 89 1.47 4.69 -9.25
N GLY A 90 2.08 4.63 -8.06
CA GLY A 90 3.28 3.86 -7.77
C GLY A 90 2.94 2.56 -7.05
N ILE A 91 3.73 1.52 -7.25
CA ILE A 91 3.57 0.23 -6.56
C ILE A 91 4.90 -0.29 -6.05
N LEU A 92 4.87 -0.83 -4.84
CA LEU A 92 5.90 -1.69 -4.27
C LEU A 92 5.31 -3.10 -4.09
N PRO A 93 5.72 -4.08 -4.90
CA PRO A 93 5.30 -5.47 -4.74
C PRO A 93 5.98 -6.13 -3.53
N GLN A 94 5.43 -7.24 -3.04
CA GLN A 94 5.88 -7.96 -1.85
C GLN A 94 7.36 -8.38 -1.89
N SER A 95 7.85 -8.84 -3.02
CA SER A 95 9.20 -9.36 -3.19
C SER A 95 9.84 -8.83 -4.48
N PRO A 96 10.28 -7.57 -4.48
CA PRO A 96 10.97 -7.04 -5.65
C PRO A 96 12.33 -7.71 -5.84
N LEU A 97 12.65 -8.07 -7.09
CA LEU A 97 13.97 -8.61 -7.43
C LEU A 97 15.05 -7.57 -7.17
N VAL A 98 16.10 -7.98 -6.48
CA VAL A 98 17.29 -7.13 -6.27
C VAL A 98 18.17 -7.25 -7.50
N PRO A 99 18.38 -6.18 -8.27
CA PRO A 99 19.33 -6.21 -9.37
C PRO A 99 20.76 -6.24 -8.79
N GLU A 100 21.60 -7.12 -9.31
CA GLU A 100 23.00 -7.21 -8.92
C GLU A 100 23.79 -5.95 -9.34
N GLY A 101 24.72 -5.54 -8.50
CA GLY A 101 25.69 -4.47 -8.80
C GLY A 101 25.13 -3.05 -8.77
N LEU A 102 23.89 -2.84 -8.31
CA LEU A 102 23.33 -1.49 -8.16
C LEU A 102 23.62 -0.90 -6.79
N THR A 103 23.98 0.38 -6.78
CA THR A 103 23.95 1.20 -5.57
C THR A 103 22.51 1.54 -5.17
N VAL A 104 22.31 1.93 -3.91
CA VAL A 104 21.00 2.40 -3.42
C VAL A 104 20.51 3.61 -4.21
N PHE A 105 21.41 4.56 -4.52
CA PHE A 105 21.05 5.72 -5.33
C PHE A 105 20.53 5.33 -6.72
N GLU A 106 21.22 4.41 -7.39
CA GLU A 106 20.79 3.91 -8.71
C GLU A 106 19.48 3.15 -8.65
N LEU A 107 19.24 2.36 -7.59
CA LEU A 107 17.96 1.70 -7.36
C LEU A 107 16.84 2.73 -7.22
N VAL A 108 17.01 3.71 -6.33
CA VAL A 108 15.98 4.72 -6.06
C VAL A 108 15.73 5.60 -7.29
N SER A 109 16.77 5.89 -8.06
CA SER A 109 16.69 6.63 -9.33
C SER A 109 15.77 5.96 -10.35
N ARG A 110 15.59 4.63 -10.30
CA ARG A 110 14.63 3.92 -11.17
C ARG A 110 13.18 4.34 -10.94
N GLY A 111 12.86 4.87 -9.76
CA GLY A 111 11.56 5.49 -9.49
C GLY A 111 11.24 6.67 -10.42
N ARG A 112 12.25 7.28 -11.04
CA ARG A 112 12.08 8.42 -11.98
C ARG A 112 11.75 8.02 -13.42
N PHE A 113 11.80 6.71 -13.79
CA PHE A 113 11.52 6.26 -15.16
C PHE A 113 10.20 6.77 -15.77
N PRO A 114 9.08 6.91 -15.06
CA PRO A 114 7.86 7.47 -15.64
C PRO A 114 8.00 8.93 -16.10
N TRP A 115 8.94 9.67 -15.53
CA TRP A 115 9.19 11.09 -15.84
C TRP A 115 10.17 11.29 -16.97
N GLN A 116 11.04 10.30 -17.24
CA GLN A 116 12.04 10.35 -18.27
C GLN A 116 11.44 10.07 -19.67
N ASN A 117 12.05 10.62 -20.69
CA ASN A 117 11.80 10.33 -22.10
C ASN A 117 13.09 9.79 -22.74
N MET A 118 13.00 9.14 -23.89
CA MET A 118 14.19 8.59 -24.61
C MET A 118 15.27 9.65 -24.92
N LEU A 119 14.91 10.93 -24.91
CA LEU A 119 15.80 12.06 -25.21
C LEU A 119 16.01 12.99 -24.00
N SER A 120 15.34 12.75 -22.87
CA SER A 120 15.53 13.59 -21.68
C SER A 120 16.72 13.11 -20.88
N GLN A 121 17.67 13.99 -20.66
CA GLN A 121 18.75 13.80 -19.70
C GLN A 121 18.17 13.83 -18.27
N TRP A 122 18.92 13.29 -17.31
CA TRP A 122 18.67 13.43 -15.89
C TRP A 122 18.58 14.91 -15.51
N THR A 123 17.57 15.27 -14.75
CA THR A 123 17.30 16.66 -14.38
C THR A 123 17.56 16.89 -12.89
N ASP A 124 17.73 18.16 -12.49
CA ASP A 124 17.84 18.55 -11.09
C ASP A 124 16.57 18.18 -10.28
N ASP A 125 15.39 18.12 -10.95
CA ASP A 125 14.16 17.66 -10.33
C ASP A 125 14.21 16.16 -10.02
N ASP A 126 14.82 15.36 -10.88
CA ASP A 126 15.01 13.93 -10.65
C ASP A 126 15.97 13.70 -9.49
N GLU A 127 17.09 14.43 -9.45
CA GLU A 127 18.05 14.38 -8.35
C GLU A 127 17.39 14.71 -7.02
N ARG A 128 16.71 15.85 -6.93
CA ARG A 128 15.98 16.29 -5.73
C ARG A 128 14.94 15.28 -5.28
N ALA A 129 14.20 14.66 -6.22
CA ALA A 129 13.21 13.66 -5.89
C ALA A 129 13.82 12.40 -5.26
N VAL A 130 14.98 11.96 -5.77
CA VAL A 130 15.74 10.82 -5.23
C VAL A 130 16.30 11.16 -3.86
N GLU A 131 16.97 12.30 -3.71
CA GLU A 131 17.55 12.73 -2.42
C GLU A 131 16.46 12.86 -1.34
N GLN A 132 15.32 13.49 -1.67
CA GLN A 132 14.19 13.60 -0.75
C GLN A 132 13.65 12.22 -0.33
N ALA A 133 13.54 11.27 -1.27
CA ALA A 133 13.08 9.93 -0.98
C ALA A 133 14.06 9.18 -0.06
N LEU A 134 15.37 9.30 -0.29
CA LEU A 134 16.42 8.74 0.55
C LEU A 134 16.39 9.32 1.97
N GLN A 135 16.19 10.64 2.11
CA GLN A 135 16.06 11.29 3.42
C GLN A 135 14.82 10.82 4.17
N LEU A 136 13.65 10.81 3.52
CA LEU A 136 12.38 10.38 4.12
C LEU A 136 12.42 8.94 4.65
N THR A 137 13.19 8.06 4.01
CA THR A 137 13.30 6.65 4.41
C THR A 137 14.51 6.37 5.31
N GLY A 138 15.31 7.40 5.65
CA GLY A 138 16.52 7.24 6.44
C GLY A 138 17.56 6.33 5.76
N THR A 139 17.68 6.42 4.43
CA THR A 139 18.61 5.60 3.63
C THR A 139 19.69 6.43 2.92
N ALA A 140 19.74 7.73 3.20
CA ALA A 140 20.72 8.64 2.57
C ALA A 140 22.18 8.22 2.82
N ASP A 141 22.50 7.76 4.03
CA ASP A 141 23.85 7.31 4.40
C ASP A 141 24.29 6.05 3.63
N PHE A 142 23.35 5.34 3.04
CA PHE A 142 23.58 4.12 2.25
C PHE A 142 23.60 4.36 0.75
N ALA A 143 23.42 5.61 0.29
CA ALA A 143 23.19 5.95 -1.12
C ALA A 143 24.23 5.32 -2.08
N HIS A 144 25.49 5.26 -1.66
CA HIS A 144 26.60 4.76 -2.47
C HIS A 144 26.92 3.27 -2.23
N LEU A 145 26.23 2.60 -1.28
CA LEU A 145 26.46 1.19 -0.99
C LEU A 145 25.71 0.30 -2.01
N PRO A 146 26.27 -0.87 -2.35
CA PRO A 146 25.54 -1.88 -3.11
C PRO A 146 24.31 -2.36 -2.35
N VAL A 147 23.16 -2.47 -3.03
CA VAL A 147 21.89 -2.90 -2.43
C VAL A 147 22.00 -4.28 -1.79
N GLU A 148 22.78 -5.18 -2.38
CA GLU A 148 23.02 -6.53 -1.90
C GLU A 148 23.76 -6.58 -0.55
N SER A 149 24.55 -5.55 -0.21
CA SER A 149 25.27 -5.47 1.07
C SER A 149 24.40 -5.08 2.26
N LEU A 150 23.16 -4.65 2.00
CA LEU A 150 22.25 -4.16 3.03
C LEU A 150 21.53 -5.29 3.76
N SER A 151 21.18 -5.04 5.05
CA SER A 151 20.25 -5.89 5.78
C SER A 151 18.86 -5.91 5.12
N GLY A 152 18.03 -6.92 5.42
CA GLY A 152 16.68 -7.00 4.89
C GLY A 152 15.85 -5.73 5.14
N GLY A 153 15.91 -5.18 6.36
CA GLY A 153 15.19 -3.96 6.74
C GLY A 153 15.72 -2.70 6.03
N GLN A 154 17.03 -2.55 5.89
CA GLN A 154 17.62 -1.45 5.13
C GLN A 154 17.21 -1.53 3.66
N ARG A 155 17.27 -2.72 3.08
CA ARG A 155 16.85 -2.98 1.69
C ARG A 155 15.37 -2.66 1.46
N GLN A 156 14.50 -3.05 2.38
CA GLN A 156 13.06 -2.72 2.30
C GLN A 156 12.83 -1.20 2.29
N ARG A 157 13.54 -0.44 3.12
CA ARG A 157 13.46 1.03 3.11
C ARG A 157 13.94 1.63 1.78
N CYS A 158 14.97 1.05 1.15
CA CYS A 158 15.41 1.50 -0.18
C CYS A 158 14.35 1.25 -1.27
N TRP A 159 13.62 0.14 -1.20
CA TRP A 159 12.49 -0.12 -2.11
C TRP A 159 11.35 0.87 -1.90
N ILE A 160 11.06 1.22 -0.65
CA ILE A 160 10.06 2.27 -0.35
C ILE A 160 10.57 3.62 -0.87
N ALA A 161 11.87 3.95 -0.70
CA ALA A 161 12.47 5.16 -1.28
C ALA A 161 12.27 5.22 -2.80
N MET A 162 12.50 4.12 -3.51
CA MET A 162 12.26 4.04 -4.96
C MET A 162 10.79 4.35 -5.32
N ALA A 163 9.84 3.79 -4.57
CA ALA A 163 8.43 4.09 -4.78
C ALA A 163 8.08 5.55 -4.47
N LEU A 164 8.72 6.17 -3.46
CA LEU A 164 8.53 7.58 -3.11
C LEU A 164 9.16 8.53 -4.13
N ALA A 165 10.33 8.17 -4.68
CA ALA A 165 11.02 8.95 -5.72
C ALA A 165 10.18 9.10 -7.00
N GLN A 166 9.23 8.19 -7.23
CA GLN A 166 8.27 8.28 -8.32
C GLN A 166 7.33 9.50 -8.17
N GLN A 167 7.15 10.04 -6.97
CA GLN A 167 6.32 11.22 -6.66
C GLN A 167 4.87 11.10 -7.15
N THR A 168 4.30 9.91 -7.08
CA THR A 168 2.90 9.68 -7.46
C THR A 168 1.92 10.10 -6.37
N PRO A 169 0.72 10.61 -6.70
CA PRO A 169 -0.34 10.89 -5.72
C PRO A 169 -0.88 9.64 -5.03
N VAL A 170 -0.80 8.47 -5.68
CA VAL A 170 -1.24 7.18 -5.13
C VAL A 170 -0.04 6.26 -4.98
N ILE A 171 0.06 5.58 -3.83
CA ILE A 171 1.10 4.59 -3.54
C ILE A 171 0.43 3.31 -3.06
N LEU A 172 0.75 2.20 -3.73
CA LEU A 172 0.30 0.86 -3.37
C LEU A 172 1.49 0.08 -2.81
N LEU A 173 1.30 -0.59 -1.65
CA LEU A 173 2.37 -1.37 -1.02
C LEU A 173 1.83 -2.75 -0.62
N ASP A 174 2.47 -3.79 -1.10
CA ASP A 174 2.13 -5.17 -0.76
C ASP A 174 3.07 -5.66 0.35
N GLU A 175 2.55 -5.73 1.58
CA GLU A 175 3.26 -6.20 2.77
C GLU A 175 4.61 -5.50 3.05
N PRO A 176 4.67 -4.16 3.12
CA PRO A 176 5.94 -3.44 3.22
C PRO A 176 6.66 -3.64 4.56
N THR A 177 5.99 -4.22 5.56
CA THR A 177 6.53 -4.45 6.92
C THR A 177 6.93 -5.90 7.19
N THR A 178 6.73 -6.80 6.24
CA THR A 178 7.07 -8.22 6.40
C THR A 178 8.59 -8.42 6.52
N PHE A 179 9.02 -9.32 7.40
CA PHE A 179 10.43 -9.60 7.74
C PHE A 179 11.20 -8.47 8.43
N LEU A 180 10.52 -7.42 8.90
CA LEU A 180 11.12 -6.35 9.68
C LEU A 180 10.91 -6.58 11.18
N ASP A 181 11.88 -6.13 11.98
CA ASP A 181 11.66 -6.02 13.42
C ASP A 181 10.65 -4.92 13.78
N LEU A 182 10.13 -4.95 14.99
CA LEU A 182 9.06 -4.07 15.45
C LEU A 182 9.41 -2.58 15.26
N ARG A 183 10.65 -2.19 15.50
CA ARG A 183 11.09 -0.80 15.36
C ARG A 183 10.92 -0.31 13.92
N TYR A 184 11.42 -1.09 12.96
CA TYR A 184 11.35 -0.71 11.54
C TYR A 184 9.92 -0.79 10.99
N GLN A 185 9.09 -1.71 11.49
CA GLN A 185 7.66 -1.73 11.14
C GLN A 185 6.98 -0.42 11.54
N VAL A 186 7.21 0.04 12.78
CA VAL A 186 6.66 1.32 13.26
C VAL A 186 7.19 2.49 12.43
N GLU A 187 8.50 2.58 12.19
CA GLU A 187 9.09 3.67 11.39
C GLU A 187 8.48 3.76 9.99
N ILE A 188 8.24 2.63 9.33
CA ILE A 188 7.59 2.59 8.00
C ILE A 188 6.13 3.03 8.08
N LEU A 189 5.37 2.54 9.06
CA LEU A 189 3.96 2.90 9.22
C LEU A 189 3.79 4.38 9.54
N GLU A 190 4.65 4.94 10.40
CA GLU A 190 4.72 6.38 10.67
C GLU A 190 5.02 7.19 9.40
N LEU A 191 5.98 6.73 8.60
CA LEU A 191 6.29 7.35 7.31
C LEU A 191 5.06 7.34 6.38
N LEU A 192 4.41 6.20 6.20
CA LEU A 192 3.23 6.07 5.34
C LEU A 192 2.06 6.94 5.84
N HIS A 193 1.84 6.97 7.15
CA HIS A 193 0.84 7.82 7.78
C HIS A 193 1.17 9.32 7.58
N SER A 194 2.43 9.71 7.74
CA SER A 194 2.90 11.07 7.45
C SER A 194 2.64 11.49 6.00
N LEU A 195 2.83 10.59 5.03
CA LEU A 195 2.55 10.85 3.62
C LEU A 195 1.07 11.19 3.36
N THR A 196 0.15 10.56 4.07
CA THR A 196 -1.28 10.89 3.96
C THR A 196 -1.61 12.20 4.65
N ARG A 197 -1.13 12.41 5.87
CA ARG A 197 -1.49 13.57 6.72
C ARG A 197 -0.84 14.88 6.28
N HIS A 198 0.42 14.84 5.86
CA HIS A 198 1.20 16.05 5.56
C HIS A 198 1.43 16.27 4.06
N HIS A 199 1.33 15.23 3.25
CA HIS A 199 1.58 15.32 1.81
C HIS A 199 0.35 15.02 0.95
N GLY A 200 -0.82 14.73 1.56
CA GLY A 200 -2.08 14.47 0.87
C GLY A 200 -2.05 13.27 -0.08
N ARG A 201 -1.09 12.34 0.11
CA ARG A 201 -0.98 11.15 -0.74
C ARG A 201 -2.00 10.09 -0.34
N THR A 202 -2.53 9.38 -1.30
CA THR A 202 -3.36 8.21 -1.09
C THR A 202 -2.46 6.99 -0.94
N VAL A 203 -2.60 6.27 0.17
CA VAL A 203 -1.83 5.05 0.44
C VAL A 203 -2.78 3.86 0.52
N VAL A 204 -2.50 2.80 -0.25
CA VAL A 204 -3.17 1.51 -0.11
C VAL A 204 -2.11 0.48 0.26
N VAL A 205 -2.28 -0.15 1.41
CA VAL A 205 -1.27 -1.06 1.95
C VAL A 205 -1.90 -2.38 2.41
N VAL A 206 -1.21 -3.47 2.16
CA VAL A 206 -1.52 -4.78 2.75
C VAL A 206 -0.76 -4.92 4.05
N LEU A 207 -1.45 -5.17 5.16
CA LEU A 207 -0.84 -5.45 6.45
C LEU A 207 -1.36 -6.78 7.01
N HIS A 208 -0.48 -7.51 7.71
CA HIS A 208 -0.84 -8.74 8.42
C HIS A 208 -1.26 -8.48 9.86
N ASP A 209 -0.63 -7.50 10.52
CA ASP A 209 -0.97 -7.16 11.91
C ASP A 209 -2.22 -6.29 11.96
N LEU A 210 -3.27 -6.84 12.57
CA LEU A 210 -4.56 -6.17 12.71
C LEU A 210 -4.47 -4.92 13.58
N ASN A 211 -3.65 -4.94 14.64
CA ASN A 211 -3.53 -3.81 15.54
C ASN A 211 -2.79 -2.65 14.88
N PHE A 212 -1.79 -2.93 14.05
CA PHE A 212 -1.20 -1.91 13.20
C PHE A 212 -2.19 -1.38 12.17
N ALA A 213 -2.96 -2.25 11.52
CA ALA A 213 -3.99 -1.85 10.57
C ALA A 213 -4.99 -0.88 11.19
N VAL A 214 -5.53 -1.20 12.38
CA VAL A 214 -6.47 -0.37 13.12
C VAL A 214 -5.83 0.93 13.59
N ASN A 215 -4.58 0.89 14.05
CA ASN A 215 -3.91 2.07 14.59
C ASN A 215 -3.57 3.11 13.52
N TYR A 216 -3.11 2.68 12.36
CA TYR A 216 -2.61 3.56 11.29
C TYR A 216 -3.61 3.79 10.15
N GLY A 217 -4.54 2.85 9.89
CA GLY A 217 -5.50 2.93 8.80
C GLY A 217 -6.61 3.95 9.05
N ASP A 218 -6.91 4.77 8.04
CA ASP A 218 -8.14 5.57 8.00
C ASP A 218 -9.33 4.72 7.53
N MET A 219 -9.06 3.72 6.67
CA MET A 219 -10.04 2.78 6.15
C MET A 219 -9.45 1.37 6.13
N LEU A 220 -10.16 0.41 6.72
CA LEU A 220 -9.81 -1.01 6.69
C LEU A 220 -10.77 -1.75 5.77
N VAL A 221 -10.24 -2.55 4.88
CA VAL A 221 -11.00 -3.37 3.92
C VAL A 221 -10.76 -4.83 4.24
N PHE A 222 -11.78 -5.51 4.73
CA PHE A 222 -11.71 -6.90 5.16
C PHE A 222 -12.07 -7.84 4.01
N LEU A 223 -11.12 -8.73 3.68
CA LEU A 223 -11.27 -9.72 2.61
C LEU A 223 -11.21 -11.14 3.16
N LYS A 224 -12.11 -12.00 2.71
CA LYS A 224 -12.11 -13.45 2.97
C LYS A 224 -12.48 -14.19 1.68
N GLN A 225 -11.67 -15.16 1.28
CA GLN A 225 -11.93 -16.00 0.09
C GLN A 225 -12.28 -15.19 -1.18
N GLY A 226 -11.54 -14.10 -1.41
CA GLY A 226 -11.72 -13.25 -2.59
C GLY A 226 -12.92 -12.31 -2.56
N THR A 227 -13.67 -12.25 -1.48
CA THR A 227 -14.86 -11.39 -1.35
C THR A 227 -14.69 -10.34 -0.27
N LEU A 228 -15.37 -9.20 -0.44
CA LEU A 228 -15.42 -8.12 0.53
C LEU A 228 -16.35 -8.52 1.69
N GLN A 229 -15.81 -8.53 2.92
CA GLN A 229 -16.58 -8.88 4.13
C GLN A 229 -17.02 -7.66 4.93
N GLY A 230 -16.27 -6.57 4.83
CA GLY A 230 -16.60 -5.33 5.53
C GLY A 230 -15.61 -4.22 5.21
N VAL A 231 -16.08 -3.00 5.43
CA VAL A 231 -15.26 -1.78 5.37
C VAL A 231 -15.46 -1.04 6.68
N VAL A 232 -14.36 -0.67 7.32
CA VAL A 232 -14.35 0.03 8.61
C VAL A 232 -13.56 1.33 8.44
N HIS A 233 -14.11 2.43 8.91
CA HIS A 233 -13.46 3.74 8.89
C HIS A 233 -12.93 4.11 10.28
N ASP A 234 -11.72 4.63 10.35
CA ASP A 234 -11.04 5.11 11.57
C ASP A 234 -11.03 4.10 12.75
N GLY A 235 -11.19 2.80 12.46
CA GLY A 235 -11.32 1.74 13.46
C GLY A 235 -12.72 1.63 14.09
N GLU A 236 -13.65 2.52 13.75
CA GLU A 236 -15.04 2.44 14.23
C GLU A 236 -15.75 1.20 13.69
N ASN A 237 -16.49 0.52 14.54
CA ASN A 237 -17.20 -0.71 14.21
C ASN A 237 -16.30 -1.90 13.80
N CYS A 238 -15.01 -1.86 14.11
CA CYS A 238 -14.16 -3.03 14.04
C CYS A 238 -14.48 -3.92 15.26
N THR A 239 -15.29 -4.96 15.08
CA THR A 239 -15.82 -5.78 16.17
C THR A 239 -15.16 -7.15 16.25
N PRO A 240 -15.16 -7.81 17.45
CA PRO A 240 -14.68 -9.18 17.59
C PRO A 240 -15.36 -10.17 16.64
N GLU A 241 -16.65 -9.97 16.33
CA GLU A 241 -17.43 -10.83 15.44
C GLU A 241 -16.91 -10.72 14.00
N LEU A 242 -16.60 -9.50 13.52
CA LEU A 242 -16.01 -9.30 12.21
C LEU A 242 -14.62 -9.96 12.13
N ILE A 243 -13.79 -9.80 13.16
CA ILE A 243 -12.47 -10.42 13.21
C ILE A 243 -12.58 -11.93 13.22
N LYS A 244 -13.46 -12.50 14.06
CA LYS A 244 -13.72 -13.94 14.08
C LYS A 244 -14.21 -14.45 12.72
N HIS A 245 -15.13 -13.72 12.09
CA HIS A 245 -15.64 -14.09 10.77
C HIS A 245 -14.52 -14.11 9.70
N VAL A 246 -13.62 -13.11 9.71
CA VAL A 246 -12.59 -12.99 8.66
C VAL A 246 -11.40 -13.90 8.89
N PHE A 247 -10.96 -14.06 10.15
CA PHE A 247 -9.71 -14.73 10.50
C PHE A 247 -9.90 -16.12 11.12
N ASP A 248 -11.14 -16.51 11.42
CA ASP A 248 -11.49 -17.76 12.13
C ASP A 248 -10.80 -17.87 13.52
N VAL A 249 -10.62 -16.72 14.21
CA VAL A 249 -9.95 -16.62 15.52
C VAL A 249 -10.81 -15.81 16.46
N ASP A 250 -10.98 -16.29 17.69
CA ASP A 250 -11.61 -15.53 18.76
C ASP A 250 -10.67 -14.46 19.29
N VAL A 251 -11.19 -13.24 19.48
CA VAL A 251 -10.42 -12.11 20.01
C VAL A 251 -11.15 -11.43 21.14
N GLN A 252 -10.40 -10.98 22.12
CA GLN A 252 -10.88 -10.02 23.12
C GLN A 252 -10.53 -8.61 22.66
N MET A 253 -11.52 -7.73 22.64
CA MET A 253 -11.33 -6.33 22.31
C MET A 253 -11.07 -5.51 23.59
N SER A 254 -10.11 -4.62 23.50
CA SER A 254 -9.82 -3.59 24.50
C SER A 254 -9.65 -2.25 23.79
N VAL A 255 -9.55 -1.16 24.52
CA VAL A 255 -9.30 0.17 23.95
C VAL A 255 -7.87 0.59 24.29
N ASN A 256 -7.12 1.02 23.29
CA ASN A 256 -5.79 1.58 23.52
C ASN A 256 -5.92 2.94 24.22
N PRO A 257 -5.39 3.10 25.45
CA PRO A 257 -5.58 4.32 26.24
C PRO A 257 -4.88 5.55 25.63
N LEU A 258 -3.91 5.36 24.73
CA LEU A 258 -3.18 6.45 24.09
C LEU A 258 -3.88 6.97 22.84
N THR A 259 -4.51 6.07 22.06
CA THR A 259 -5.10 6.43 20.76
C THR A 259 -6.62 6.43 20.76
N GLY A 260 -7.26 5.84 21.79
CA GLY A 260 -8.70 5.62 21.83
C GLY A 260 -9.21 4.55 20.85
N LYS A 261 -8.33 3.96 20.04
CA LYS A 261 -8.69 2.97 19.02
C LYS A 261 -8.81 1.56 19.63
N PRO A 262 -9.61 0.66 19.03
CA PRO A 262 -9.70 -0.73 19.48
C PRO A 262 -8.36 -1.44 19.33
N PHE A 263 -8.12 -2.35 20.24
CA PHE A 263 -6.97 -3.25 20.26
C PHE A 263 -7.46 -4.68 20.46
N PHE A 264 -7.00 -5.62 19.66
CA PHE A 264 -7.46 -6.99 19.61
C PHE A 264 -6.40 -7.96 20.13
N MET A 265 -6.75 -8.73 21.13
CA MET A 265 -5.93 -9.81 21.69
C MET A 265 -6.52 -11.17 21.27
N PRO A 266 -5.85 -11.92 20.38
CA PRO A 266 -6.32 -13.26 20.03
C PRO A 266 -6.20 -14.21 21.21
N PHE A 267 -7.18 -15.09 21.39
CA PHE A 267 -7.15 -16.14 22.38
C PHE A 267 -7.77 -17.43 21.84
N ARG A 268 -7.43 -18.54 22.44
CA ARG A 268 -8.07 -19.81 22.16
C ARG A 268 -9.14 -20.04 23.26
N ALA A 269 -10.40 -20.17 22.88
CA ALA A 269 -11.45 -20.44 23.83
C ALA A 269 -11.15 -21.76 24.61
N PRO A 270 -11.19 -21.77 25.93
CA PRO A 270 -11.00 -22.99 26.69
C PRO A 270 -12.13 -23.96 26.36
N GLY A 271 -11.84 -25.09 25.70
CA GLY A 271 -12.81 -26.16 25.41
C GLY A 271 -13.03 -26.52 23.94
N GLY A 272 -12.30 -25.90 22.98
CA GLY A 272 -12.30 -26.36 21.60
C GLY A 272 -11.54 -27.67 21.46
N GLN A 273 -12.25 -28.80 21.60
CA GLN A 273 -11.71 -30.11 21.26
C GLN A 273 -11.42 -30.16 19.75
N GLU A 274 -10.25 -30.69 19.44
CA GLU A 274 -9.88 -31.09 18.07
C GLU A 274 -10.95 -32.08 17.54
N GLN A 275 -11.60 -31.68 16.45
CA GLN A 275 -12.31 -32.61 15.58
C GLN A 275 -11.54 -32.77 14.29
#